data_f4c773fe806b9ccbd1afa994ba6aa31d
#
_entry.id   f4c773fe806b9ccbd1afa994ba6aa31d
#
_cell.length_a   1.000
_cell.length_b   1.000
_cell.length_c   1.000
_cell.angle_alpha   90.00
_cell.angle_beta   90.00
_cell.angle_gamma   90.00
#
_symmetry.space_group_name_H-M   'P 1'
#
loop_
_entity.id
_entity.type
_entity.pdbx_description
1 polymer ?
#
loop_
_entity_poly.entity_id
_entity_poly.type
_entity_poly.pdbx_seq_one_letter_code
_entity_poly.pdbx_strand_id
1 'polypeptide(L)'
;VQALCPPKEVAAVKKLDPFLMLMIGAVVLATLAPATGRAAGVVDGLGTAAVAMLFFLHGAALSPRTILDGLKQWQLHLFILMSTFVVFPVIVLPLRLLPETILPADLALGFVYLGVLPSAVSSSIAYTAMARGNVPAAVCNSAGSNVLGLLLTPLLMSLLIGSAASGAMDLGQTLRDVCLQLLLPFGLGQLAHRWIGNTLQRNGRWLSNYDQGVIVLIIYAAFSQSVTGGLWQVLPLGGLVMACTLCLAILLVVIAFTTRGARFLGLSREDEIAAVFCGSKKSLASGLPLAQVLFAGATGFGMIVLPIMLYNQIQIMVGAVLARRYAERAAATSA
;
A
#
# COMPACT_ATOMS: atom_id res chain seq x y z
N VAL A 1 33.37 16.25 -1.57
CA VAL A 1 33.82 15.49 -2.73
C VAL A 1 33.84 14.02 -2.33
N GLN A 2 32.68 13.33 -2.45
CA GLN A 2 32.61 11.88 -2.30
C GLN A 2 32.34 11.28 -3.67
N ALA A 3 33.25 10.40 -4.09
CA ALA A 3 33.26 9.71 -5.36
C ALA A 3 31.90 9.00 -5.62
N LEU A 4 31.23 9.38 -6.70
CA LEU A 4 30.11 8.66 -7.28
C LEU A 4 30.55 7.25 -7.65
N CYS A 5 30.03 6.27 -6.92
CA CYS A 5 30.08 4.88 -7.34
C CYS A 5 29.27 4.75 -8.65
N PRO A 6 29.82 4.19 -9.73
CA PRO A 6 29.07 4.01 -10.97
C PRO A 6 27.85 3.12 -10.72
N PRO A 7 26.72 3.36 -11.39
CA PRO A 7 25.56 2.51 -11.25
C PRO A 7 25.92 1.10 -11.72
N LYS A 8 25.86 0.12 -10.79
CA LYS A 8 25.92 -1.29 -11.17
C LYS A 8 24.84 -1.53 -12.20
N GLU A 9 25.23 -2.02 -13.35
CA GLU A 9 24.37 -2.43 -14.45
C GLU A 9 23.12 -3.13 -13.92
N VAL A 10 21.97 -2.56 -14.23
CA VAL A 10 20.67 -3.21 -13.96
C VAL A 10 20.45 -4.23 -15.07
N ALA A 11 21.26 -5.29 -15.04
CA ALA A 11 20.95 -6.56 -15.68
C ALA A 11 20.11 -7.34 -14.70
N ALA A 12 18.79 -7.25 -14.78
CA ALA A 12 17.94 -8.32 -14.26
C ALA A 12 16.43 -8.04 -14.36
N VAL A 13 15.89 -8.20 -15.54
CA VAL A 13 14.48 -8.62 -15.67
C VAL A 13 14.40 -10.17 -15.68
N LYS A 14 15.32 -10.89 -15.04
CA LYS A 14 15.39 -12.36 -15.10
C LYS A 14 15.27 -13.12 -13.77
N LYS A 15 15.13 -12.45 -12.63
CA LYS A 15 14.79 -13.14 -11.38
C LYS A 15 13.49 -12.55 -10.85
N LEU A 16 12.47 -13.40 -10.70
CA LEU A 16 11.24 -13.07 -9.97
C LEU A 16 11.64 -12.53 -8.59
N ASP A 17 10.97 -11.45 -8.18
CA ASP A 17 11.18 -10.86 -6.85
C ASP A 17 10.95 -11.95 -5.78
N PRO A 18 11.93 -12.21 -4.88
CA PRO A 18 11.76 -13.19 -3.81
C PRO A 18 10.52 -12.94 -2.95
N PHE A 19 10.14 -11.70 -2.73
CA PHE A 19 8.94 -11.34 -1.98
C PHE A 19 7.66 -11.73 -2.74
N LEU A 20 7.62 -11.55 -4.06
CA LEU A 20 6.52 -12.06 -4.90
C LEU A 20 6.38 -13.58 -4.80
N MET A 21 7.51 -14.31 -4.81
CA MET A 21 7.50 -15.76 -4.65
C MET A 21 6.95 -16.18 -3.29
N LEU A 22 7.29 -15.47 -2.22
CA LEU A 22 6.76 -15.70 -0.88
C LEU A 22 5.24 -15.44 -0.81
N MET A 23 4.76 -14.38 -1.44
CA MET A 23 3.32 -14.06 -1.51
C MET A 23 2.54 -15.15 -2.27
N ILE A 24 3.05 -15.58 -3.43
CA ILE A 24 2.45 -16.67 -4.21
C ILE A 24 2.48 -17.97 -3.39
N GLY A 25 3.61 -18.26 -2.75
CA GLY A 25 3.77 -19.42 -1.88
C GLY A 25 2.76 -19.43 -0.73
N ALA A 26 2.48 -18.28 -0.12
CA ALA A 26 1.46 -18.16 0.94
C ALA A 26 0.05 -18.46 0.41
N VAL A 27 -0.30 -17.96 -0.78
CA VAL A 27 -1.59 -18.25 -1.43
C VAL A 27 -1.72 -19.74 -1.77
N VAL A 28 -0.65 -20.35 -2.35
CA VAL A 28 -0.62 -21.78 -2.67
C VAL A 28 -0.74 -22.61 -1.40
N LEU A 29 0.02 -22.28 -0.35
CA LEU A 29 -0.06 -22.98 0.94
C LEU A 29 -1.45 -22.86 1.57
N ALA A 30 -2.05 -21.68 1.55
CA ALA A 30 -3.42 -21.47 2.03
C ALA A 30 -4.46 -22.27 1.24
N THR A 31 -4.21 -22.50 -0.06
CA THR A 31 -5.09 -23.31 -0.92
C THR A 31 -4.95 -24.81 -0.64
N LEU A 32 -3.72 -25.29 -0.44
CA LEU A 32 -3.44 -26.72 -0.23
C LEU A 32 -3.64 -27.15 1.22
N ALA A 33 -3.34 -26.28 2.17
CA ALA A 33 -3.40 -26.53 3.61
C ALA A 33 -3.95 -25.30 4.33
N PRO A 34 -5.26 -24.99 4.20
CA PRO A 34 -5.86 -23.84 4.88
C PRO A 34 -5.85 -24.05 6.40
N ALA A 35 -5.57 -22.98 7.14
CA ALA A 35 -5.70 -22.99 8.58
C ALA A 35 -7.20 -23.09 8.97
N THR A 36 -7.57 -24.13 9.74
CA THR A 36 -8.94 -24.39 10.16
C THR A 36 -9.01 -24.65 11.66
N GLY A 37 -10.17 -24.46 12.27
CA GLY A 37 -10.43 -24.75 13.68
C GLY A 37 -9.44 -23.99 14.60
N ARG A 38 -8.74 -24.73 15.50
CA ARG A 38 -7.78 -24.13 16.44
C ARG A 38 -6.59 -23.48 15.74
N ALA A 39 -6.14 -24.01 14.61
CA ALA A 39 -5.03 -23.45 13.85
C ALA A 39 -5.38 -22.06 13.29
N ALA A 40 -6.62 -21.85 12.83
CA ALA A 40 -7.07 -20.53 12.39
C ALA A 40 -6.98 -19.50 13.52
N GLY A 41 -7.49 -19.83 14.72
CA GLY A 41 -7.42 -18.93 15.87
C GLY A 41 -5.98 -18.57 16.29
N VAL A 42 -5.04 -19.53 16.18
CA VAL A 42 -3.61 -19.27 16.45
C VAL A 42 -3.02 -18.33 15.39
N VAL A 43 -3.31 -18.57 14.11
CA VAL A 43 -2.82 -17.73 13.00
C VAL A 43 -3.37 -16.32 13.10
N ASP A 44 -4.66 -16.14 13.43
CA ASP A 44 -5.30 -14.83 13.61
C ASP A 44 -4.70 -14.08 14.81
N GLY A 45 -4.49 -14.76 15.94
CA GLY A 45 -3.85 -14.18 17.12
C GLY A 45 -2.39 -13.75 16.86
N LEU A 46 -1.63 -14.58 16.16
CA LEU A 46 -0.27 -14.24 15.73
C LEU A 46 -0.27 -13.06 14.76
N GLY A 47 -1.21 -13.04 13.82
CA GLY A 47 -1.39 -11.93 12.88
C GLY A 47 -1.65 -10.61 13.60
N THR A 48 -2.58 -10.59 14.54
CA THR A 48 -2.91 -9.39 15.34
C THR A 48 -1.70 -8.90 16.14
N ALA A 49 -0.98 -9.80 16.82
CA ALA A 49 0.22 -9.44 17.57
C ALA A 49 1.35 -8.92 16.65
N ALA A 50 1.54 -9.57 15.50
CA ALA A 50 2.53 -9.17 14.51
C ALA A 50 2.22 -7.79 13.91
N VAL A 51 0.95 -7.48 13.67
CA VAL A 51 0.48 -6.17 13.19
C VAL A 51 0.73 -5.08 14.24
N ALA A 52 0.37 -5.32 15.50
CA ALA A 52 0.62 -4.35 16.58
C ALA A 52 2.13 -4.05 16.71
N MET A 53 2.98 -5.09 16.68
CA MET A 53 4.42 -4.91 16.70
C MET A 53 4.94 -4.17 15.45
N LEU A 54 4.38 -4.43 14.27
CA LEU A 54 4.73 -3.73 13.03
C LEU A 54 4.48 -2.22 13.16
N PHE A 55 3.30 -1.82 13.65
CA PHE A 55 2.99 -0.41 13.86
C PHE A 55 3.82 0.23 14.96
N PHE A 56 4.14 -0.49 16.02
CA PHE A 56 5.10 -0.02 17.04
C PHE A 56 6.48 0.25 16.42
N LEU A 57 7.02 -0.68 15.64
CA LEU A 57 8.32 -0.53 15.00
C LEU A 57 8.31 0.62 13.96
N HIS A 58 7.25 0.76 13.18
CA HIS A 58 7.10 1.89 12.25
C HIS A 58 7.02 3.23 12.99
N GLY A 59 6.28 3.29 14.10
CA GLY A 59 6.25 4.45 14.98
C GLY A 59 7.65 4.79 15.51
N ALA A 60 8.40 3.80 15.98
CA ALA A 60 9.74 4.00 16.52
C ALA A 60 10.78 4.38 15.43
N ALA A 61 10.62 3.91 14.21
CA ALA A 61 11.52 4.22 13.10
C ALA A 61 11.30 5.62 12.50
N LEU A 62 10.09 6.18 12.60
CA LEU A 62 9.74 7.45 11.98
C LEU A 62 10.28 8.64 12.77
N SER A 63 11.12 9.47 12.12
CA SER A 63 11.63 10.72 12.70
C SER A 63 10.60 11.86 12.60
N PRO A 64 10.21 12.50 13.72
CA PRO A 64 9.31 13.65 13.70
C PRO A 64 9.84 14.83 12.86
N ARG A 65 11.15 15.00 12.79
CA ARG A 65 11.80 16.08 12.00
C ARG A 65 11.53 15.91 10.51
N THR A 66 11.53 14.68 10.00
CA THR A 66 11.27 14.39 8.59
C THR A 66 9.88 14.86 8.14
N ILE A 67 8.89 14.82 9.04
CA ILE A 67 7.53 15.31 8.76
C ILE A 67 7.51 16.85 8.71
N LEU A 68 8.22 17.50 9.62
CA LEU A 68 8.24 18.97 9.73
C LEU A 68 9.01 19.64 8.57
N ASP A 69 10.12 19.04 8.13
CA ASP A 69 10.96 19.59 7.05
C ASP A 69 10.23 19.61 5.69
N GLY A 70 9.25 18.73 5.51
CA GLY A 70 8.45 18.65 4.30
C GLY A 70 7.42 19.77 4.13
N LEU A 71 7.02 20.48 5.19
CA LEU A 71 5.92 21.45 5.14
C LEU A 71 6.19 22.65 4.20
N LYS A 72 7.43 22.88 3.79
CA LYS A 72 7.81 24.02 2.91
C LYS A 72 7.19 23.93 1.52
N GLN A 73 6.96 22.73 0.98
CA GLN A 73 6.38 22.51 -0.36
C GLN A 73 4.90 22.11 -0.29
N TRP A 74 4.10 22.91 0.42
CA TRP A 74 2.70 22.57 0.73
C TRP A 74 1.84 22.25 -0.50
N GLN A 75 2.07 22.92 -1.65
CA GLN A 75 1.33 22.68 -2.90
C GLN A 75 1.56 21.26 -3.42
N LEU A 76 2.82 20.80 -3.45
CA LEU A 76 3.18 19.46 -3.86
C LEU A 76 2.57 18.42 -2.91
N HIS A 77 2.68 18.67 -1.60
CA HIS A 77 2.16 17.74 -0.59
C HIS A 77 0.65 17.64 -0.65
N LEU A 78 -0.05 18.76 -0.76
CA LEU A 78 -1.50 18.80 -0.90
C LEU A 78 -1.94 18.07 -2.18
N PHE A 79 -1.28 18.32 -3.32
CA PHE A 79 -1.59 17.66 -4.59
C PHE A 79 -1.45 16.14 -4.49
N ILE A 80 -0.37 15.64 -3.88
CA ILE A 80 -0.17 14.19 -3.69
C ILE A 80 -1.22 13.61 -2.74
N LEU A 81 -1.52 14.27 -1.62
CA LEU A 81 -2.55 13.83 -0.68
C LEU A 81 -3.94 13.80 -1.32
N MET A 82 -4.28 14.84 -2.11
CA MET A 82 -5.53 14.87 -2.89
C MET A 82 -5.58 13.74 -3.91
N SER A 83 -4.48 13.47 -4.62
CA SER A 83 -4.41 12.32 -5.54
C SER A 83 -4.66 11.01 -4.77
N THR A 84 -4.04 10.83 -3.62
CA THR A 84 -4.08 9.59 -2.84
C THR A 84 -5.43 9.34 -2.16
N PHE A 85 -6.03 10.36 -1.54
CA PHE A 85 -7.21 10.20 -0.67
C PHE A 85 -8.51 10.76 -1.25
N VAL A 86 -8.46 11.44 -2.41
CA VAL A 86 -9.67 11.94 -3.09
C VAL A 86 -9.77 11.37 -4.51
N VAL A 87 -8.76 11.54 -5.34
CA VAL A 87 -8.82 11.13 -6.76
C VAL A 87 -8.92 9.61 -6.90
N PHE A 88 -8.10 8.86 -6.17
CA PHE A 88 -8.20 7.40 -6.16
C PHE A 88 -9.57 6.88 -5.74
N PRO A 89 -10.13 7.28 -4.59
CA PRO A 89 -11.50 6.90 -4.21
C PRO A 89 -12.53 7.23 -5.29
N VAL A 90 -12.47 8.41 -5.90
CA VAL A 90 -13.40 8.81 -6.96
C VAL A 90 -13.29 7.90 -8.19
N ILE A 91 -12.07 7.47 -8.56
CA ILE A 91 -11.85 6.55 -9.70
C ILE A 91 -12.39 5.15 -9.42
N VAL A 92 -12.24 4.64 -8.19
CA VAL A 92 -12.62 3.26 -7.87
C VAL A 92 -14.07 3.11 -7.41
N LEU A 93 -14.69 4.18 -6.89
CA LEU A 93 -16.06 4.13 -6.37
C LEU A 93 -17.10 3.64 -7.39
N PRO A 94 -17.04 4.03 -8.68
CA PRO A 94 -17.97 3.54 -9.69
C PRO A 94 -17.94 2.02 -9.89
N LEU A 95 -16.86 1.33 -9.53
CA LEU A 95 -16.75 -0.13 -9.64
C LEU A 95 -17.78 -0.86 -8.77
N ARG A 96 -18.28 -0.22 -7.69
CA ARG A 96 -19.36 -0.76 -6.86
C ARG A 96 -20.71 -0.79 -7.56
N LEU A 97 -20.89 -0.04 -8.62
CA LEU A 97 -22.12 0.01 -9.40
C LEU A 97 -22.19 -1.11 -10.45
N LEU A 98 -21.07 -1.84 -10.65
CA LEU A 98 -21.04 -2.98 -11.55
C LEU A 98 -21.86 -4.14 -10.98
N PRO A 99 -22.60 -4.88 -11.84
CA PRO A 99 -23.32 -6.06 -11.41
C PRO A 99 -22.38 -7.11 -10.77
N GLU A 100 -22.86 -7.84 -9.78
CA GLU A 100 -22.08 -8.89 -9.11
C GLU A 100 -21.64 -10.03 -10.06
N THR A 101 -22.38 -10.20 -11.16
CA THR A 101 -22.04 -11.13 -12.24
C THR A 101 -20.74 -10.73 -12.98
N ILE A 102 -20.39 -9.43 -12.95
CA ILE A 102 -19.17 -8.89 -13.55
C ILE A 102 -18.09 -8.75 -12.48
N LEU A 103 -18.42 -8.12 -11.36
CA LEU A 103 -17.48 -7.86 -10.28
C LEU A 103 -18.08 -8.30 -8.93
N PRO A 104 -17.62 -9.42 -8.35
CA PRO A 104 -18.10 -9.87 -7.03
C PRO A 104 -18.02 -8.76 -5.99
N ALA A 105 -19.00 -8.68 -5.09
CA ALA A 105 -19.14 -7.61 -4.10
C ALA A 105 -17.89 -7.44 -3.23
N ASP A 106 -17.28 -8.54 -2.76
CA ASP A 106 -16.04 -8.50 -1.96
C ASP A 106 -14.84 -7.98 -2.77
N LEU A 107 -14.79 -8.30 -4.07
CA LEU A 107 -13.73 -7.79 -4.96
C LEU A 107 -13.92 -6.29 -5.24
N ALA A 108 -15.17 -5.85 -5.46
CA ALA A 108 -15.52 -4.44 -5.59
C ALA A 108 -15.16 -3.65 -4.32
N LEU A 109 -15.47 -4.22 -3.15
CA LEU A 109 -15.07 -3.67 -1.85
C LEU A 109 -13.55 -3.55 -1.74
N GLY A 110 -12.82 -4.56 -2.21
CA GLY A 110 -11.35 -4.55 -2.26
C GLY A 110 -10.79 -3.43 -3.13
N PHE A 111 -11.42 -3.08 -4.25
CA PHE A 111 -11.04 -1.92 -5.08
C PHE A 111 -11.32 -0.59 -4.36
N VAL A 112 -12.46 -0.46 -3.67
CA VAL A 112 -12.73 0.74 -2.84
C VAL A 112 -11.68 0.86 -1.74
N TYR A 113 -11.36 -0.26 -1.08
CA TYR A 113 -10.30 -0.31 -0.09
C TYR A 113 -8.93 0.10 -0.66
N LEU A 114 -8.54 -0.44 -1.81
CA LEU A 114 -7.34 -0.01 -2.54
C LEU A 114 -7.34 1.51 -2.75
N GLY A 115 -8.49 2.10 -3.10
CA GLY A 115 -8.64 3.52 -3.35
C GLY A 115 -8.27 4.41 -2.17
N VAL A 116 -8.63 4.01 -0.94
CA VAL A 116 -8.43 4.81 0.28
C VAL A 116 -7.11 4.55 1.01
N LEU A 117 -6.28 3.64 0.52
CA LEU A 117 -4.99 3.33 1.14
C LEU A 117 -3.97 4.48 0.99
N PRO A 118 -3.03 4.60 1.93
CA PRO A 118 -1.93 5.56 1.84
C PRO A 118 -0.92 5.19 0.74
N SER A 119 -0.03 6.13 0.46
CA SER A 119 1.06 5.96 -0.52
C SER A 119 2.11 4.95 -0.04
N ALA A 120 2.69 4.20 -0.98
CA ALA A 120 3.83 3.32 -0.71
C ALA A 120 5.08 4.14 -0.36
N VAL A 121 5.82 3.73 0.69
CA VAL A 121 7.04 4.45 1.12
C VAL A 121 8.25 4.04 0.28
N SER A 122 8.72 2.81 0.46
CA SER A 122 10.00 2.35 -0.07
C SER A 122 10.08 2.44 -1.60
N SER A 123 9.04 1.99 -2.31
CA SER A 123 9.05 2.00 -3.78
C SER A 123 8.87 3.41 -4.36
N SER A 124 8.10 4.30 -3.71
CA SER A 124 7.95 5.69 -4.16
C SER A 124 9.28 6.43 -4.06
N ILE A 125 9.98 6.31 -2.93
CA ILE A 125 11.28 6.93 -2.71
C ILE A 125 12.32 6.39 -3.69
N ALA A 126 12.41 5.05 -3.83
CA ALA A 126 13.38 4.41 -4.71
C ALA A 126 13.22 4.83 -6.18
N TYR A 127 11.98 4.86 -6.68
CA TYR A 127 11.73 5.26 -8.08
C TYR A 127 11.89 6.77 -8.30
N THR A 128 11.54 7.59 -7.31
CA THR A 128 11.83 9.04 -7.35
C THR A 128 13.34 9.28 -7.45
N ALA A 129 14.14 8.58 -6.65
CA ALA A 129 15.59 8.67 -6.70
C ALA A 129 16.15 8.18 -8.05
N MET A 130 15.68 7.03 -8.56
CA MET A 130 16.10 6.47 -9.85
C MET A 130 15.75 7.41 -11.02
N ALA A 131 14.61 8.08 -10.95
CA ALA A 131 14.14 9.04 -11.95
C ALA A 131 14.77 10.44 -11.80
N ARG A 132 15.67 10.66 -10.82
CA ARG A 132 16.27 11.96 -10.47
C ARG A 132 15.23 13.01 -10.03
N GLY A 133 14.19 12.59 -9.31
CA GLY A 133 13.17 13.47 -8.75
C GLY A 133 13.52 14.01 -7.36
N ASN A 134 12.58 14.77 -6.77
CA ASN A 134 12.69 15.34 -5.43
C ASN A 134 12.51 14.26 -4.34
N VAL A 135 13.63 13.62 -3.95
CA VAL A 135 13.67 12.55 -2.95
C VAL A 135 13.24 13.03 -1.56
N PRO A 136 13.71 14.19 -1.05
CA PRO A 136 13.23 14.71 0.22
C PRO A 136 11.70 14.86 0.28
N ALA A 137 11.08 15.41 -0.76
CA ALA A 137 9.63 15.55 -0.84
C ALA A 137 8.93 14.17 -0.87
N ALA A 138 9.49 13.19 -1.61
CA ALA A 138 8.95 11.84 -1.66
C ALA A 138 8.99 11.15 -0.28
N VAL A 139 10.08 11.30 0.47
CA VAL A 139 10.20 10.77 1.84
C VAL A 139 9.15 11.38 2.75
N CYS A 140 9.03 12.71 2.77
CA CYS A 140 8.08 13.42 3.61
C CYS A 140 6.63 13.04 3.26
N ASN A 141 6.28 13.05 1.97
CA ASN A 141 4.92 12.72 1.53
C ASN A 141 4.52 11.29 1.85
N SER A 142 5.39 10.33 1.56
CA SER A 142 5.09 8.92 1.81
C SER A 142 4.94 8.64 3.31
N ALA A 143 5.82 9.20 4.14
CA ALA A 143 5.73 9.07 5.59
C ALA A 143 4.46 9.74 6.13
N GLY A 144 4.20 11.00 5.75
CA GLY A 144 3.00 11.75 6.15
C GLY A 144 1.72 11.07 5.69
N SER A 145 1.67 10.57 4.44
CA SER A 145 0.54 9.81 3.91
C SER A 145 0.24 8.55 4.72
N ASN A 146 1.26 7.83 5.18
CA ASN A 146 1.05 6.64 6.02
C ASN A 146 0.49 7.00 7.40
N VAL A 147 1.02 8.03 8.05
CA VAL A 147 0.49 8.50 9.34
C VAL A 147 -0.96 8.96 9.21
N LEU A 148 -1.26 9.79 8.20
CA LEU A 148 -2.62 10.24 7.92
C LEU A 148 -3.54 9.08 7.52
N GLY A 149 -3.02 8.11 6.78
CA GLY A 149 -3.76 6.93 6.34
C GLY A 149 -4.28 6.06 7.46
N LEU A 150 -3.61 6.02 8.62
CA LEU A 150 -4.12 5.29 9.79
C LEU A 150 -5.48 5.80 10.27
N LEU A 151 -5.76 7.11 10.08
CA LEU A 151 -7.03 7.73 10.43
C LEU A 151 -7.95 7.87 9.22
N LEU A 152 -7.42 8.36 8.10
CA LEU A 152 -8.23 8.67 6.92
C LEU A 152 -8.77 7.42 6.24
N THR A 153 -8.02 6.31 6.21
CA THR A 153 -8.49 5.08 5.53
C THR A 153 -9.74 4.51 6.20
N PRO A 154 -9.79 4.27 7.53
CA PRO A 154 -11.04 3.78 8.17
C PRO A 154 -12.18 4.78 8.03
N LEU A 155 -11.90 6.08 8.16
CA LEU A 155 -12.92 7.12 8.01
C LEU A 155 -13.51 7.15 6.59
N LEU A 156 -12.66 7.12 5.56
CA LEU A 156 -13.09 7.08 4.17
C LEU A 156 -13.82 5.77 3.85
N MET A 157 -13.35 4.62 4.38
CA MET A 157 -14.07 3.36 4.21
C MET A 157 -15.47 3.45 4.78
N SER A 158 -15.63 3.93 6.01
CA SER A 158 -16.94 4.12 6.62
C SER A 158 -17.84 5.06 5.81
N LEU A 159 -17.28 6.16 5.29
CA LEU A 159 -18.02 7.13 4.48
C LEU A 159 -18.45 6.54 3.13
N LEU A 160 -17.56 5.81 2.45
CA LEU A 160 -17.79 5.30 1.09
C LEU A 160 -18.60 4.01 1.05
N ILE A 161 -18.53 3.17 2.07
CA ILE A 161 -19.35 1.95 2.16
C ILE A 161 -20.77 2.32 2.56
N GLY A 162 -20.93 3.36 3.39
CA GLY A 162 -22.21 3.90 3.80
C GLY A 162 -23.07 2.93 4.62
N SER A 163 -24.22 3.41 5.07
CA SER A 163 -25.27 2.66 5.72
C SER A 163 -26.03 1.67 4.80
N ALA A 164 -25.59 1.53 3.55
CA ALA A 164 -26.26 0.70 2.53
C ALA A 164 -25.90 -0.79 2.60
N ALA A 165 -24.85 -1.19 3.30
CA ALA A 165 -24.63 -2.59 3.63
C ALA A 165 -25.34 -2.86 4.97
N SER A 166 -26.39 -3.63 4.94
CA SER A 166 -27.20 -4.09 6.07
C SER A 166 -26.42 -5.06 6.99
N GLY A 167 -25.38 -4.58 7.54
CA GLY A 167 -24.42 -5.14 8.48
C GLY A 167 -23.47 -4.02 8.83
N ALA A 168 -24.05 -2.87 9.25
CA ALA A 168 -23.34 -1.62 9.48
C ALA A 168 -22.07 -1.89 10.28
N MET A 169 -20.88 -1.65 9.63
CA MET A 169 -19.65 -1.47 10.40
C MET A 169 -19.97 -0.42 11.46
N ASP A 170 -20.00 -0.82 12.72
CA ASP A 170 -20.12 0.14 13.81
C ASP A 170 -18.85 1.01 13.75
N LEU A 171 -19.03 2.24 13.23
CA LEU A 171 -17.93 3.20 13.10
C LEU A 171 -17.20 3.38 14.44
N GLY A 172 -17.95 3.36 15.56
CA GLY A 172 -17.40 3.46 16.90
C GLY A 172 -16.48 2.29 17.24
N GLN A 173 -16.92 1.07 17.00
CA GLN A 173 -16.11 -0.13 17.20
C GLN A 173 -14.91 -0.17 16.27
N THR A 174 -15.12 0.09 14.98
CA THR A 174 -14.04 0.12 13.99
C THR A 174 -12.96 1.14 14.34
N LEU A 175 -13.34 2.37 14.69
CA LEU A 175 -12.38 3.39 15.12
C LEU A 175 -11.67 3.01 16.42
N ARG A 176 -12.38 2.41 17.37
CA ARG A 176 -11.78 1.90 18.61
C ARG A 176 -10.73 0.83 18.31
N ASP A 177 -11.04 -0.13 17.45
CA ASP A 177 -10.14 -1.23 17.10
C ASP A 177 -8.90 -0.71 16.37
N VAL A 178 -9.06 0.20 15.44
CA VAL A 178 -7.95 0.91 14.77
C VAL A 178 -7.12 1.70 15.77
N CYS A 179 -7.76 2.43 16.70
CA CYS A 179 -7.04 3.16 17.74
C CYS A 179 -6.22 2.22 18.65
N LEU A 180 -6.80 1.11 19.08
CA LEU A 180 -6.13 0.20 20.01
C LEU A 180 -5.08 -0.69 19.34
N GLN A 181 -5.35 -1.18 18.13
CA GLN A 181 -4.48 -2.15 17.46
C GLN A 181 -3.40 -1.51 16.58
N LEU A 182 -3.61 -0.27 16.11
CA LEU A 182 -2.69 0.39 15.19
C LEU A 182 -2.14 1.71 15.76
N LEU A 183 -3.01 2.65 16.17
CA LEU A 183 -2.57 3.98 16.61
C LEU A 183 -1.88 3.94 17.97
N LEU A 184 -2.37 3.14 18.92
CA LEU A 184 -1.75 3.00 20.23
C LEU A 184 -0.34 2.40 20.13
N PRO A 185 -0.11 1.24 19.45
CA PRO A 185 1.24 0.73 19.25
C PRO A 185 2.14 1.72 18.49
N PHE A 186 1.62 2.38 17.45
CA PHE A 186 2.37 3.41 16.71
C PHE A 186 2.77 4.58 17.63
N GLY A 187 1.86 5.10 18.44
CA GLY A 187 2.14 6.17 19.41
C GLY A 187 3.17 5.75 20.47
N LEU A 188 3.06 4.53 21.01
CA LEU A 188 4.07 3.98 21.92
C LEU A 188 5.42 3.83 21.22
N GLY A 189 5.44 3.42 19.96
CA GLY A 189 6.63 3.41 19.12
C GLY A 189 7.26 4.79 18.97
N GLN A 190 6.46 5.84 18.72
CA GLN A 190 6.94 7.23 18.66
C GLN A 190 7.57 7.69 19.98
N LEU A 191 7.00 7.31 21.10
CA LEU A 191 7.62 7.56 22.42
C LEU A 191 8.95 6.81 22.57
N ALA A 192 9.03 5.58 22.06
CA ALA A 192 10.25 4.78 22.08
C ALA A 192 11.31 5.22 21.06
N HIS A 193 10.97 6.11 20.11
CA HIS A 193 11.87 6.59 19.06
C HIS A 193 13.21 7.09 19.61
N ARG A 194 13.22 7.79 20.73
CA ARG A 194 14.43 8.34 21.37
C ARG A 194 15.43 7.28 21.80
N TRP A 195 14.98 6.04 22.10
CA TRP A 195 15.85 4.94 22.56
C TRP A 195 16.24 3.98 21.45
N ILE A 196 15.26 3.59 20.60
CA ILE A 196 15.45 2.53 19.60
C ILE A 196 15.41 3.03 18.15
N GLY A 197 14.98 4.28 17.89
CA GLY A 197 14.81 4.82 16.54
C GLY A 197 16.07 4.77 15.70
N ASN A 198 17.21 5.19 16.26
CA ASN A 198 18.51 5.14 15.57
C ASN A 198 18.93 3.71 15.21
N THR A 199 18.67 2.75 16.12
CA THR A 199 18.99 1.34 15.88
C THR A 199 18.13 0.75 14.75
N LEU A 200 16.83 1.08 14.73
CA LEU A 200 15.92 0.64 13.69
C LEU A 200 16.28 1.26 12.33
N GLN A 201 16.62 2.54 12.29
CA GLN A 201 17.05 3.21 11.05
C GLN A 201 18.35 2.62 10.50
N ARG A 202 19.30 2.24 11.36
CA ARG A 202 20.53 1.54 10.95
C ARG A 202 20.26 0.12 10.44
N ASN A 203 19.26 -0.55 10.99
CA ASN A 203 18.88 -1.93 10.64
C ASN A 203 17.64 -1.99 9.75
N GLY A 204 17.48 -1.07 8.79
CA GLY A 204 16.32 -1.00 7.91
C GLY A 204 16.02 -2.30 7.13
N ARG A 205 17.04 -3.13 6.86
CA ARG A 205 16.84 -4.46 6.25
C ARG A 205 16.06 -5.40 7.17
N TRP A 206 16.36 -5.42 8.47
CA TRP A 206 15.64 -6.24 9.43
C TRP A 206 14.16 -5.81 9.51
N LEU A 207 13.91 -4.50 9.59
CA LEU A 207 12.55 -3.96 9.59
C LEU A 207 11.79 -4.36 8.31
N SER A 208 12.41 -4.22 7.15
CA SER A 208 11.82 -4.63 5.87
C SER A 208 11.52 -6.13 5.81
N ASN A 209 12.39 -6.98 6.35
CA ASN A 209 12.15 -8.42 6.41
C ASN A 209 11.00 -8.76 7.37
N TYR A 210 10.90 -8.05 8.49
CA TYR A 210 9.78 -8.19 9.43
C TYR A 210 8.46 -7.81 8.75
N ASP A 211 8.41 -6.67 8.05
CA ASP A 211 7.24 -6.23 7.29
C ASP A 211 6.80 -7.31 6.28
N GLN A 212 7.74 -7.85 5.50
CA GLN A 212 7.47 -8.91 4.53
C GLN A 212 6.93 -10.18 5.21
N GLY A 213 7.48 -10.57 6.35
CA GLY A 213 7.00 -11.71 7.14
C GLY A 213 5.56 -11.52 7.62
N VAL A 214 5.24 -10.35 8.15
CA VAL A 214 3.86 -10.00 8.58
C VAL A 214 2.90 -10.03 7.40
N ILE A 215 3.29 -9.45 6.25
CA ILE A 215 2.47 -9.47 5.02
C ILE A 215 2.18 -10.91 4.58
N VAL A 216 3.19 -11.78 4.54
CA VAL A 216 3.04 -13.19 4.15
C VAL A 216 2.10 -13.92 5.11
N LEU A 217 2.21 -13.67 6.42
CA LEU A 217 1.32 -14.25 7.44
C LEU A 217 -0.13 -13.81 7.24
N ILE A 218 -0.37 -12.52 6.99
CA ILE A 218 -1.72 -11.98 6.74
C ILE A 218 -2.30 -12.56 5.45
N ILE A 219 -1.51 -12.67 4.38
CA ILE A 219 -1.95 -13.29 3.12
C ILE A 219 -2.37 -14.74 3.36
N TYR A 220 -1.55 -15.51 4.09
CA TYR A 220 -1.89 -16.89 4.42
C TYR A 220 -3.20 -16.97 5.23
N ALA A 221 -3.37 -16.14 6.25
CA ALA A 221 -4.59 -16.08 7.05
C ALA A 221 -5.82 -15.72 6.19
N ALA A 222 -5.73 -14.65 5.41
CA ALA A 222 -6.79 -14.15 4.55
C ALA A 222 -7.26 -15.20 3.51
N PHE A 223 -6.30 -15.82 2.84
CA PHE A 223 -6.62 -16.83 1.83
C PHE A 223 -7.08 -18.15 2.45
N SER A 224 -6.59 -18.54 3.64
CA SER A 224 -7.10 -19.71 4.35
C SER A 224 -8.60 -19.58 4.65
N GLN A 225 -9.04 -18.44 5.17
CA GLN A 225 -10.46 -18.17 5.43
C GLN A 225 -11.27 -18.16 4.13
N SER A 226 -10.76 -17.52 3.09
CA SER A 226 -11.49 -17.38 1.82
C SER A 226 -11.57 -18.69 1.05
N VAL A 227 -10.53 -19.52 1.07
CA VAL A 227 -10.53 -20.85 0.42
C VAL A 227 -11.54 -21.77 1.10
N THR A 228 -11.61 -21.78 2.44
CA THR A 228 -12.63 -22.55 3.16
C THR A 228 -14.04 -22.03 2.89
N GLY A 229 -14.20 -20.75 2.56
CA GLY A 229 -15.45 -20.11 2.11
C GLY A 229 -15.77 -20.30 0.61
N GLY A 230 -14.96 -21.07 -0.17
CA GLY A 230 -15.25 -21.35 -1.59
C GLY A 230 -14.70 -20.29 -2.56
N LEU A 231 -13.66 -19.56 -2.21
CA LEU A 231 -13.04 -18.48 -3.03
C LEU A 231 -12.91 -18.84 -4.51
N TRP A 232 -12.32 -20.02 -4.81
CA TRP A 232 -12.03 -20.44 -6.17
C TRP A 232 -13.25 -20.82 -7.01
N GLN A 233 -14.42 -21.02 -6.35
CA GLN A 233 -15.70 -21.21 -7.01
C GLN A 233 -16.31 -19.88 -7.45
N VAL A 234 -16.09 -18.82 -6.68
CA VAL A 234 -16.66 -17.49 -6.92
C VAL A 234 -15.73 -16.65 -7.81
N LEU A 235 -14.41 -16.86 -7.75
CA LEU A 235 -13.43 -16.11 -8.54
C LEU A 235 -12.77 -17.00 -9.61
N PRO A 236 -13.37 -17.14 -10.80
CA PRO A 236 -12.78 -17.87 -11.91
C PRO A 236 -11.57 -17.10 -12.48
N LEU A 237 -10.75 -17.79 -13.31
CA LEU A 237 -9.58 -17.17 -13.97
C LEU A 237 -9.91 -15.88 -14.71
N GLY A 238 -11.10 -15.80 -15.34
CA GLY A 238 -11.58 -14.56 -15.99
C GLY A 238 -11.71 -13.38 -15.02
N GLY A 239 -12.19 -13.63 -13.80
CA GLY A 239 -12.29 -12.61 -12.74
C GLY A 239 -10.90 -12.11 -12.30
N LEU A 240 -9.91 -12.99 -12.22
CA LEU A 240 -8.53 -12.60 -11.90
C LEU A 240 -7.92 -11.73 -13.01
N VAL A 241 -8.11 -12.11 -14.29
CA VAL A 241 -7.65 -11.31 -15.45
C VAL A 241 -8.31 -9.94 -15.45
N MET A 242 -9.62 -9.88 -15.18
CA MET A 242 -10.36 -8.62 -15.06
C MET A 242 -9.79 -7.76 -13.91
N ALA A 243 -9.54 -8.33 -12.74
CA ALA A 243 -8.96 -7.61 -11.61
C ALA A 243 -7.57 -7.03 -11.96
N CYS A 244 -6.71 -7.79 -12.64
CA CYS A 244 -5.42 -7.29 -13.13
C CYS A 244 -5.58 -6.14 -14.11
N THR A 245 -6.53 -6.25 -15.05
CA THR A 245 -6.81 -5.22 -16.05
C THR A 245 -7.32 -3.93 -15.40
N LEU A 246 -8.23 -4.04 -14.43
CA LEU A 246 -8.71 -2.90 -13.65
C LEU A 246 -7.59 -2.24 -12.85
N CYS A 247 -6.74 -3.02 -12.17
CA CYS A 247 -5.57 -2.50 -11.46
C CYS A 247 -4.64 -1.71 -12.38
N LEU A 248 -4.34 -2.26 -13.57
CA LEU A 248 -3.50 -1.58 -14.56
C LEU A 248 -4.18 -0.30 -15.09
N ALA A 249 -5.46 -0.35 -15.41
CA ALA A 249 -6.21 0.80 -15.89
C ALA A 249 -6.24 1.93 -14.85
N ILE A 250 -6.56 1.61 -13.58
CA ILE A 250 -6.54 2.58 -12.47
C ILE A 250 -5.16 3.21 -12.34
N LEU A 251 -4.08 2.40 -12.34
CA LEU A 251 -2.72 2.89 -12.25
C LEU A 251 -2.38 3.87 -13.38
N LEU A 252 -2.70 3.52 -14.62
CA LEU A 252 -2.42 4.37 -15.78
C LEU A 252 -3.22 5.68 -15.74
N VAL A 253 -4.48 5.63 -15.34
CA VAL A 253 -5.33 6.83 -15.17
C VAL A 253 -4.74 7.75 -14.11
N VAL A 254 -4.32 7.22 -12.95
CA VAL A 254 -3.73 8.05 -11.88
C VAL A 254 -2.35 8.59 -12.28
N ILE A 255 -1.51 7.80 -12.95
CA ILE A 255 -0.23 8.31 -13.50
C ILE A 255 -0.49 9.45 -14.49
N ALA A 256 -1.47 9.31 -15.37
CA ALA A 256 -1.83 10.35 -16.33
C ALA A 256 -2.36 11.62 -15.62
N PHE A 257 -3.19 11.44 -14.59
CA PHE A 257 -3.70 12.52 -13.76
C PHE A 257 -2.57 13.25 -13.02
N THR A 258 -1.72 12.52 -12.31
CA THR A 258 -0.62 13.11 -11.52
C THR A 258 0.39 13.81 -12.42
N THR A 259 0.72 13.24 -13.58
CA THR A 259 1.63 13.87 -14.56
C THR A 259 1.06 15.17 -15.13
N ARG A 260 -0.22 15.15 -15.60
CA ARG A 260 -0.85 16.35 -16.16
C ARG A 260 -1.13 17.40 -15.10
N GLY A 261 -1.59 16.98 -13.92
CA GLY A 261 -1.88 17.87 -12.81
C GLY A 261 -0.62 18.57 -12.28
N ALA A 262 0.48 17.85 -12.12
CA ALA A 262 1.76 18.44 -11.72
C ALA A 262 2.23 19.52 -12.71
N ARG A 263 2.10 19.26 -14.01
CA ARG A 263 2.44 20.25 -15.06
C ARG A 263 1.51 21.44 -15.08
N PHE A 264 0.21 21.21 -14.89
CA PHE A 264 -0.78 22.29 -14.79
C PHE A 264 -0.53 23.21 -13.61
N LEU A 265 -0.06 22.67 -12.49
CA LEU A 265 0.34 23.43 -11.29
C LEU A 265 1.71 24.11 -11.45
N GLY A 266 2.40 23.94 -12.58
CA GLY A 266 3.72 24.53 -12.81
C GLY A 266 4.81 23.98 -11.90
N LEU A 267 4.66 22.73 -11.40
CA LEU A 267 5.66 22.09 -10.56
C LEU A 267 6.96 21.84 -11.33
N SER A 268 8.10 21.88 -10.64
CA SER A 268 9.38 21.51 -11.23
C SER A 268 9.36 20.07 -11.75
N ARG A 269 10.28 19.71 -12.62
CA ARG A 269 10.38 18.34 -13.12
C ARG A 269 10.66 17.34 -12.00
N GLU A 270 11.49 17.72 -11.05
CA GLU A 270 11.83 16.91 -9.87
C GLU A 270 10.59 16.68 -9.00
N ASP A 271 9.75 17.71 -8.86
CA ASP A 271 8.48 17.64 -8.11
C ASP A 271 7.41 16.87 -8.88
N GLU A 272 7.32 17.01 -10.23
CA GLU A 272 6.47 16.16 -11.07
C GLU A 272 6.78 14.69 -10.83
N ILE A 273 8.06 14.32 -10.82
CA ILE A 273 8.50 12.93 -10.60
C ILE A 273 8.05 12.44 -9.20
N ALA A 274 8.26 13.25 -8.16
CA ALA A 274 7.81 12.93 -6.81
C ALA A 274 6.28 12.79 -6.74
N ALA A 275 5.54 13.70 -7.38
CA ALA A 275 4.08 13.66 -7.45
C ALA A 275 3.57 12.39 -8.14
N VAL A 276 4.18 11.99 -9.25
CA VAL A 276 3.81 10.78 -9.99
C VAL A 276 4.03 9.53 -9.14
N PHE A 277 5.23 9.36 -8.54
CA PHE A 277 5.52 8.14 -7.79
C PHE A 277 4.87 8.09 -6.41
N CYS A 278 4.69 9.20 -5.72
CA CYS A 278 3.97 9.21 -4.45
C CYS A 278 2.46 9.20 -4.62
N GLY A 279 1.93 9.90 -5.64
CA GLY A 279 0.48 10.02 -5.86
C GLY A 279 -0.16 8.82 -6.55
N SER A 280 0.62 7.98 -7.27
CA SER A 280 0.07 6.82 -7.99
C SER A 280 0.28 5.47 -7.30
N LYS A 281 1.03 5.42 -6.21
CA LYS A 281 1.37 4.16 -5.55
C LYS A 281 0.61 3.96 -4.25
N LYS A 282 0.24 2.72 -3.97
CA LYS A 282 -0.47 2.30 -2.77
C LYS A 282 0.38 1.37 -1.93
N SER A 283 0.32 1.53 -0.62
CA SER A 283 1.12 0.78 0.34
C SER A 283 0.50 -0.58 0.63
N LEU A 284 1.19 -1.66 0.23
CA LEU A 284 0.83 -3.01 0.65
C LEU A 284 1.21 -3.22 2.14
N ALA A 285 2.34 -2.66 2.57
CA ALA A 285 2.88 -2.87 3.92
C ALA A 285 1.99 -2.31 5.03
N SER A 286 1.32 -1.18 4.81
CA SER A 286 0.31 -0.65 5.73
C SER A 286 -1.11 -1.12 5.39
N GLY A 287 -1.38 -1.40 4.11
CA GLY A 287 -2.70 -1.80 3.64
C GLY A 287 -3.13 -3.16 4.17
N LEU A 288 -2.32 -4.21 4.08
CA LEU A 288 -2.74 -5.53 4.57
C LEU A 288 -2.95 -5.58 6.09
N PRO A 289 -2.05 -5.04 6.94
CA PRO A 289 -2.30 -4.96 8.37
C PRO A 289 -3.58 -4.17 8.73
N LEU A 290 -3.83 -3.07 8.03
CA LEU A 290 -5.04 -2.28 8.24
C LEU A 290 -6.30 -3.04 7.78
N ALA A 291 -6.21 -3.79 6.66
CA ALA A 291 -7.30 -4.65 6.20
C ALA A 291 -7.67 -5.72 7.23
N GLN A 292 -6.67 -6.34 7.88
CA GLN A 292 -6.90 -7.34 8.91
C GLN A 292 -7.71 -6.79 10.09
N VAL A 293 -7.51 -5.52 10.43
CA VAL A 293 -8.29 -4.86 11.49
C VAL A 293 -9.69 -4.50 11.01
N LEU A 294 -9.79 -3.91 9.80
CA LEU A 294 -11.05 -3.40 9.27
C LEU A 294 -12.03 -4.50 8.86
N PHE A 295 -11.51 -5.63 8.38
CA PHE A 295 -12.29 -6.73 7.82
C PHE A 295 -12.12 -8.03 8.63
N ALA A 296 -11.79 -7.91 9.91
CA ALA A 296 -11.65 -9.06 10.80
C ALA A 296 -12.91 -9.93 10.77
N GLY A 297 -12.73 -11.24 10.49
CA GLY A 297 -13.85 -12.19 10.43
C GLY A 297 -14.68 -12.15 9.14
N ALA A 298 -14.36 -11.32 8.16
CA ALA A 298 -15.04 -11.32 6.86
C ALA A 298 -14.71 -12.59 6.07
N THR A 299 -15.73 -13.34 5.65
CA THR A 299 -15.56 -14.59 4.89
C THR A 299 -14.89 -14.39 3.53
N GLY A 300 -15.08 -13.21 2.90
CA GLY A 300 -14.46 -12.80 1.63
C GLY A 300 -13.13 -12.08 1.78
N PHE A 301 -12.43 -12.14 2.93
CA PHE A 301 -11.24 -11.35 3.21
C PHE A 301 -10.15 -11.48 2.13
N GLY A 302 -9.89 -12.69 1.60
CA GLY A 302 -8.93 -12.90 0.51
C GLY A 302 -9.31 -12.15 -0.77
N MET A 303 -10.60 -12.06 -1.13
CA MET A 303 -11.06 -11.25 -2.27
C MET A 303 -10.90 -9.76 -2.02
N ILE A 304 -11.14 -9.30 -0.79
CA ILE A 304 -10.98 -7.89 -0.41
C ILE A 304 -9.51 -7.45 -0.51
N VAL A 305 -8.55 -8.30 -0.13
CA VAL A 305 -7.13 -7.96 -0.19
C VAL A 305 -6.48 -8.23 -1.56
N LEU A 306 -7.14 -8.99 -2.43
CA LEU A 306 -6.62 -9.35 -3.74
C LEU A 306 -6.25 -8.12 -4.60
N PRO A 307 -7.08 -7.08 -4.75
CA PRO A 307 -6.74 -5.90 -5.54
C PRO A 307 -5.44 -5.21 -5.10
N ILE A 308 -5.20 -5.05 -3.79
CA ILE A 308 -3.95 -4.42 -3.33
C ILE A 308 -2.73 -5.29 -3.61
N MET A 309 -2.86 -6.62 -3.54
CA MET A 309 -1.77 -7.55 -3.87
C MET A 309 -1.41 -7.46 -5.35
N LEU A 310 -2.40 -7.52 -6.24
CA LEU A 310 -2.23 -7.39 -7.69
C LEU A 310 -1.68 -6.01 -8.06
N TYR A 311 -2.28 -4.96 -7.52
CA TYR A 311 -1.87 -3.57 -7.75
C TYR A 311 -0.42 -3.35 -7.35
N ASN A 312 0.02 -3.91 -6.21
CA ASN A 312 1.39 -3.80 -5.75
C ASN A 312 2.40 -4.35 -6.77
N GLN A 313 2.13 -5.50 -7.38
CA GLN A 313 3.02 -6.08 -8.39
C GLN A 313 3.03 -5.25 -9.69
N ILE A 314 1.84 -4.83 -10.13
CA ILE A 314 1.69 -4.02 -11.34
C ILE A 314 2.38 -2.66 -11.18
N GLN A 315 2.18 -1.98 -10.05
CA GLN A 315 2.80 -0.67 -9.79
C GLN A 315 4.34 -0.73 -9.67
N ILE A 316 4.90 -1.87 -9.21
CA ILE A 316 6.35 -2.08 -9.19
C ILE A 316 6.88 -2.21 -10.62
N MET A 317 6.26 -3.05 -11.45
CA MET A 317 6.68 -3.27 -12.84
C MET A 317 6.57 -1.99 -13.69
N VAL A 318 5.40 -1.34 -13.66
CA VAL A 318 5.15 -0.08 -14.41
C VAL A 318 6.05 1.04 -13.88
N GLY A 319 6.22 1.12 -12.56
CA GLY A 319 7.07 2.12 -11.90
C GLY A 319 8.53 2.01 -12.32
N ALA A 320 9.08 0.80 -12.44
CA ALA A 320 10.46 0.57 -12.89
C ALA A 320 10.67 1.05 -14.33
N VAL A 321 9.73 0.74 -15.25
CA VAL A 321 9.78 1.22 -16.63
C VAL A 321 9.68 2.74 -16.70
N LEU A 322 8.75 3.32 -15.95
CA LEU A 322 8.53 4.77 -15.93
C LEU A 322 9.74 5.52 -15.38
N ALA A 323 10.35 5.04 -14.29
CA ALA A 323 11.52 5.65 -13.69
C ALA A 323 12.73 5.66 -14.64
N ARG A 324 12.95 4.57 -15.39
CA ARG A 324 13.99 4.53 -16.44
C ARG A 324 13.73 5.57 -17.53
N ARG A 325 12.49 5.69 -18.02
CA ARG A 325 12.12 6.70 -19.02
C ARG A 325 12.38 8.14 -18.55
N TYR A 326 12.10 8.44 -17.28
CA TYR A 326 12.40 9.74 -16.70
C TYR A 326 13.91 9.99 -16.61
N ALA A 327 14.69 8.99 -16.20
CA ALA A 327 16.15 9.08 -16.11
C ALA A 327 16.80 9.30 -17.49
N GLU A 328 16.37 8.57 -18.53
CA GLU A 328 16.87 8.70 -19.90
C GLU A 328 16.57 10.10 -20.47
N ARG A 329 15.38 10.62 -20.28
CA ARG A 329 15.02 11.99 -20.70
C ARG A 329 15.84 13.05 -19.98
N ALA A 330 16.21 12.83 -18.71
CA ALA A 330 17.08 13.74 -17.98
C ALA A 330 18.50 13.76 -18.54
N ALA A 331 19.02 12.60 -18.96
CA ALA A 331 20.35 12.52 -19.58
C ALA A 331 20.38 13.18 -20.96
N ALA A 332 19.31 13.03 -21.76
CA ALA A 332 19.21 13.65 -23.10
C ALA A 332 19.08 15.18 -23.06
N THR A 333 18.60 15.77 -21.96
CA THR A 333 18.47 17.24 -21.81
C THR A 333 19.75 17.88 -21.28
N SER A 334 20.66 17.09 -20.70
CA SER A 334 21.94 17.54 -20.15
C SER A 334 23.13 17.31 -21.10
N ALA A 335 22.92 16.67 -22.24
CA ALA A 335 23.87 16.52 -23.37
C ALA A 335 23.59 17.53 -24.47
#